data_35ce3b699b82c5443fb622c65e05ccd4
#
_entry.id   35ce3b699b82c5443fb622c65e05ccd4
#
_cell.length_a   1.000
_cell.length_b   1.000
_cell.length_c   1.000
_cell.angle_alpha   90.00
_cell.angle_beta   90.00
_cell.angle_gamma   90.00
#
_symmetry.space_group_name_H-M   'P 1'
#
loop_
_entity.id
_entity.type
_entity.pdbx_description
1 polymer ?
#
loop_
_entity_poly.entity_id
_entity_poly.type
_entity_poly.pdbx_seq_one_letter_code
_entity_poly.pdbx_strand_id
1 'polypeptide(L)'
;MATTRIGRREFLAGTTGAVLASTLSAPAIAQNKPVRIGLLTVKTGPLATGGLQMEQGTIRFLKDHNHMLAGRKVELVSADTGGNPAGTKTKTQELVERDQVDMIFGPLAAFELLAITDYTTQAKMPVLSLAAAEDMTQRRPNPYFVRASATSSQNMHALADYAAKELKFKRVITIADDFAFGHEQMAGFQRVFEDAGGRVVKKLWPPLVTPDYTPYIAQISGVDAVVQGFAGSNPLKFMKQYQDQGLKLPVLGGGPACDDALLKSFGDEAVGLITCSAYTADLDTPSNRRFVDGMVKDYGNTPGLYAAGLYINGMVAEAALEKTGGKTDDRDAFIKALRGVSLVDTPRGPFTFDHLGNVVGNFYIRRCEKKGGKLVNTTIKTYPKVSQFWTYDEKWFLAQPVYSRDYPPLKT
;
A
#
# COMPACT_ATOMS: atom_id res chain seq x y z
N MET A 1 -83.27 -49.23 -37.38
CA MET A 1 -84.00 -48.33 -38.30
C MET A 1 -83.61 -46.94 -38.17
N ALA A 2 -83.32 -46.31 -39.27
CA ALA A 2 -83.14 -44.90 -39.57
C ALA A 2 -81.86 -44.19 -39.13
N THR A 3 -80.97 -44.16 -40.04
CA THR A 3 -79.98 -43.17 -40.34
C THR A 3 -80.50 -41.77 -40.48
N THR A 4 -79.81 -40.72 -39.95
CA THR A 4 -79.77 -39.44 -40.65
C THR A 4 -78.47 -38.75 -40.42
N ARG A 5 -77.70 -38.49 -41.47
CA ARG A 5 -76.55 -37.60 -41.65
C ARG A 5 -77.07 -36.17 -41.80
N ILE A 6 -76.48 -35.21 -41.10
CA ILE A 6 -76.45 -33.79 -41.42
C ILE A 6 -75.13 -33.31 -40.88
N GLY A 7 -74.21 -32.78 -41.53
CA GLY A 7 -74.13 -31.77 -42.56
C GLY A 7 -73.18 -30.71 -42.06
N ARG A 8 -71.96 -30.63 -42.63
CA ARG A 8 -71.01 -29.54 -42.44
C ARG A 8 -71.66 -28.23 -42.86
N ARG A 9 -71.62 -27.22 -42.02
CA ARG A 9 -71.25 -25.84 -42.39
C ARG A 9 -71.92 -24.88 -41.37
N GLU A 10 -71.06 -23.86 -41.04
CA GLU A 10 -71.43 -22.58 -40.44
C GLU A 10 -71.56 -22.53 -38.93
N PHE A 11 -70.48 -22.08 -38.27
CA PHE A 11 -70.45 -20.74 -37.65
C PHE A 11 -69.00 -20.30 -37.45
N LEU A 12 -68.55 -19.46 -38.34
CA LEU A 12 -67.50 -18.51 -38.13
C LEU A 12 -68.16 -17.30 -37.46
N ALA A 13 -67.74 -16.96 -36.25
CA ALA A 13 -67.60 -15.58 -35.81
C ALA A 13 -67.25 -15.50 -34.33
N GLY A 14 -66.11 -14.87 -34.05
CA GLY A 14 -65.93 -14.05 -32.84
C GLY A 14 -65.23 -14.74 -31.66
N THR A 15 -63.97 -14.66 -31.54
CA THR A 15 -63.24 -13.74 -30.68
C THR A 15 -61.76 -14.15 -30.69
N THR A 16 -60.99 -13.38 -31.42
CA THR A 16 -59.53 -13.38 -31.35
C THR A 16 -59.11 -12.82 -30.01
N GLY A 17 -58.98 -13.63 -29.00
CA GLY A 17 -58.27 -13.36 -27.77
C GLY A 17 -56.79 -13.58 -28.01
N ALA A 18 -56.06 -12.57 -28.47
CA ALA A 18 -54.61 -12.57 -28.47
C ALA A 18 -54.12 -12.56 -27.05
N VAL A 19 -53.76 -13.72 -26.51
CA VAL A 19 -52.91 -13.83 -25.32
C VAL A 19 -51.54 -13.36 -25.73
N LEU A 20 -51.25 -12.08 -25.57
CA LEU A 20 -49.92 -11.54 -25.48
C LEU A 20 -49.29 -12.17 -24.26
N ALA A 21 -48.66 -13.33 -24.38
CA ALA A 21 -47.64 -13.80 -23.49
C ALA A 21 -46.51 -12.78 -23.57
N SER A 22 -46.58 -11.75 -22.72
CA SER A 22 -45.44 -10.94 -22.37
C SER A 22 -44.43 -11.90 -21.73
N THR A 23 -43.53 -12.41 -22.50
CA THR A 23 -42.28 -12.97 -22.04
C THR A 23 -41.57 -11.78 -21.38
N LEU A 24 -41.87 -11.56 -20.09
CA LEU A 24 -40.93 -10.90 -19.22
C LEU A 24 -39.67 -11.73 -19.29
N SER A 25 -38.76 -11.35 -20.20
CA SER A 25 -37.38 -11.77 -20.10
C SER A 25 -36.94 -11.33 -18.68
N ALA A 26 -37.02 -12.26 -17.72
CA ALA A 26 -36.25 -12.14 -16.52
C ALA A 26 -34.84 -11.75 -16.98
N PRO A 27 -34.28 -10.65 -16.46
CA PRO A 27 -32.92 -10.33 -16.80
C PRO A 27 -32.14 -11.62 -16.49
N ALA A 28 -31.57 -12.23 -17.52
CA ALA A 28 -30.60 -13.28 -17.32
C ALA A 28 -29.58 -12.67 -16.39
N ILE A 29 -29.60 -13.04 -15.12
CA ILE A 29 -28.49 -12.86 -14.23
C ILE A 29 -27.43 -13.76 -14.86
N ALA A 30 -26.76 -13.21 -15.87
CA ALA A 30 -25.49 -13.74 -16.29
C ALA A 30 -24.73 -13.80 -14.97
N GLN A 31 -24.47 -15.02 -14.47
CA GLN A 31 -23.61 -15.20 -13.30
C GLN A 31 -22.30 -14.56 -13.72
N ASN A 32 -22.13 -13.29 -13.40
CA ASN A 32 -20.91 -12.56 -13.69
C ASN A 32 -19.79 -13.36 -13.05
N LYS A 33 -18.82 -13.80 -13.87
CA LYS A 33 -17.64 -14.48 -13.37
C LYS A 33 -17.13 -13.72 -12.15
N PRO A 34 -16.66 -14.39 -11.08
CA PRO A 34 -16.15 -13.71 -9.92
C PRO A 34 -14.99 -12.78 -10.32
N VAL A 35 -14.78 -11.71 -9.56
CA VAL A 35 -13.56 -10.93 -9.63
C VAL A 35 -12.49 -11.71 -8.89
N ARG A 36 -11.42 -12.11 -9.56
CA ARG A 36 -10.31 -12.84 -8.95
C ARG A 36 -9.19 -11.90 -8.58
N ILE A 37 -8.86 -11.81 -7.31
CA ILE A 37 -7.76 -11.00 -6.79
C ILE A 37 -6.64 -11.95 -6.35
N GLY A 38 -5.47 -11.82 -6.98
CA GLY A 38 -4.25 -12.49 -6.53
C GLY A 38 -3.58 -11.65 -5.43
N LEU A 39 -3.33 -12.23 -4.27
CA LEU A 39 -2.61 -11.55 -3.17
C LEU A 39 -1.20 -12.13 -3.06
N LEU A 40 -0.20 -11.34 -3.46
CA LEU A 40 1.21 -11.64 -3.20
C LEU A 40 1.59 -11.12 -1.82
N THR A 41 1.89 -12.01 -0.90
CA THR A 41 2.23 -11.68 0.48
C THR A 41 3.49 -12.42 0.95
N VAL A 42 4.06 -12.02 2.08
CA VAL A 42 5.23 -12.67 2.70
C VAL A 42 4.77 -13.29 4.02
N LYS A 43 5.00 -14.61 4.20
CA LYS A 43 4.58 -15.32 5.42
C LYS A 43 5.74 -15.75 6.33
N THR A 44 6.99 -15.52 5.89
CA THR A 44 8.21 -15.92 6.63
C THR A 44 9.25 -14.80 6.64
N GLY A 45 10.22 -14.90 7.56
CA GLY A 45 11.34 -13.97 7.68
C GLY A 45 10.97 -12.59 8.25
N PRO A 46 11.89 -11.60 8.13
CA PRO A 46 11.74 -10.29 8.76
C PRO A 46 10.48 -9.50 8.31
N LEU A 47 9.99 -9.77 7.11
CA LEU A 47 8.85 -9.07 6.50
C LEU A 47 7.49 -9.75 6.78
N ALA A 48 7.48 -10.90 7.46
CA ALA A 48 6.25 -11.70 7.67
C ALA A 48 5.15 -10.93 8.41
N THR A 49 5.51 -10.08 9.38
CA THR A 49 4.52 -9.26 10.11
C THR A 49 3.78 -8.29 9.19
N GLY A 50 4.49 -7.70 8.23
CA GLY A 50 3.88 -6.86 7.20
C GLY A 50 2.98 -7.66 6.25
N GLY A 51 3.44 -8.83 5.82
CA GLY A 51 2.66 -9.72 4.96
C GLY A 51 1.37 -10.22 5.60
N LEU A 52 1.39 -10.54 6.90
CA LEU A 52 0.19 -10.89 7.66
C LEU A 52 -0.80 -9.71 7.71
N GLN A 53 -0.32 -8.50 7.97
CA GLN A 53 -1.17 -7.32 7.96
C GLN A 53 -1.79 -7.06 6.58
N MET A 54 -1.05 -7.27 5.48
CA MET A 54 -1.58 -7.16 4.12
C MET A 54 -2.78 -8.10 3.92
N GLU A 55 -2.65 -9.35 4.30
CA GLU A 55 -3.72 -10.35 4.21
C GLU A 55 -4.92 -9.94 5.06
N GLN A 56 -4.70 -9.52 6.31
CA GLN A 56 -5.74 -9.05 7.22
C GLN A 56 -6.48 -7.83 6.69
N GLY A 57 -5.77 -6.84 6.14
CA GLY A 57 -6.37 -5.64 5.54
C GLY A 57 -7.23 -5.96 4.32
N THR A 58 -6.75 -6.86 3.45
CA THR A 58 -7.53 -7.35 2.30
C THR A 58 -8.79 -8.08 2.73
N ILE A 59 -8.68 -9.02 3.67
CA ILE A 59 -9.82 -9.78 4.19
C ILE A 59 -10.82 -8.86 4.89
N ARG A 60 -10.35 -7.86 5.65
CA ARG A 60 -11.23 -6.89 6.31
C ARG A 60 -12.04 -6.09 5.29
N PHE A 61 -11.38 -5.60 4.23
CA PHE A 61 -12.05 -4.92 3.14
C PHE A 61 -13.15 -5.80 2.51
N LEU A 62 -12.83 -7.04 2.17
CA LEU A 62 -13.80 -7.99 1.58
C LEU A 62 -14.98 -8.28 2.52
N LYS A 63 -14.75 -8.41 3.82
CA LYS A 63 -15.82 -8.57 4.81
C LYS A 63 -16.75 -7.36 4.85
N ASP A 64 -16.21 -6.15 4.80
CA ASP A 64 -17.01 -4.92 4.81
C ASP A 64 -17.91 -4.78 3.57
N HIS A 65 -17.52 -5.45 2.47
CA HIS A 65 -18.24 -5.46 1.19
C HIS A 65 -18.96 -6.78 0.91
N ASN A 66 -19.19 -7.63 1.94
CA ASN A 66 -19.85 -8.93 1.80
C ASN A 66 -19.22 -9.82 0.70
N HIS A 67 -17.90 -9.71 0.51
CA HIS A 67 -17.14 -10.39 -0.56
C HIS A 67 -17.70 -10.11 -1.98
N MET A 68 -18.24 -8.91 -2.19
CA MET A 68 -18.77 -8.45 -3.48
C MET A 68 -18.09 -7.15 -3.92
N LEU A 69 -17.77 -7.01 -5.19
CA LEU A 69 -17.31 -5.76 -5.80
C LEU A 69 -18.08 -5.52 -7.10
N ALA A 70 -18.66 -4.33 -7.26
CA ALA A 70 -19.48 -3.96 -8.41
C ALA A 70 -20.51 -5.05 -8.81
N GLY A 71 -21.17 -5.66 -7.81
CA GLY A 71 -22.17 -6.71 -8.00
C GLY A 71 -21.61 -8.09 -8.35
N ARG A 72 -20.30 -8.29 -8.35
CA ARG A 72 -19.62 -9.57 -8.63
C ARG A 72 -19.03 -10.16 -7.34
N LYS A 73 -19.11 -11.48 -7.17
CA LYS A 73 -18.38 -12.15 -6.08
C LYS A 73 -16.88 -11.97 -6.24
N VAL A 74 -16.16 -11.91 -5.13
CA VAL A 74 -14.71 -11.87 -5.11
C VAL A 74 -14.14 -13.22 -4.71
N GLU A 75 -13.18 -13.72 -5.47
CA GLU A 75 -12.31 -14.84 -5.12
C GLU A 75 -10.90 -14.30 -4.82
N LEU A 76 -10.44 -14.50 -3.60
CA LEU A 76 -9.09 -14.12 -3.17
C LEU A 76 -8.16 -15.34 -3.26
N VAL A 77 -7.11 -15.24 -4.06
CA VAL A 77 -6.06 -16.26 -4.19
C VAL A 77 -4.79 -15.74 -3.54
N SER A 78 -4.49 -16.21 -2.32
CA SER A 78 -3.29 -15.80 -1.58
C SER A 78 -2.08 -16.65 -1.95
N ALA A 79 -0.95 -16.02 -2.24
CA ALA A 79 0.30 -16.66 -2.62
C ALA A 79 1.46 -16.10 -1.78
N ASP A 80 2.21 -17.01 -1.12
CA ASP A 80 3.40 -16.67 -0.36
C ASP A 80 4.61 -16.56 -1.28
N THR A 81 5.23 -15.38 -1.31
CA THR A 81 6.42 -15.10 -2.13
C THR A 81 7.71 -15.65 -1.48
N GLY A 82 7.64 -16.02 -0.20
CA GLY A 82 8.83 -16.36 0.60
C GLY A 82 9.75 -15.18 0.86
N GLY A 83 9.33 -13.95 0.57
CA GLY A 83 10.13 -12.73 0.78
C GLY A 83 11.38 -12.66 -0.11
N ASN A 84 11.31 -13.18 -1.34
CA ASN A 84 12.45 -13.17 -2.27
C ASN A 84 12.02 -13.03 -3.74
N PRO A 85 12.90 -12.49 -4.62
CA PRO A 85 12.59 -12.24 -6.02
C PRO A 85 12.15 -13.47 -6.83
N ALA A 86 12.80 -14.63 -6.60
CA ALA A 86 12.52 -15.85 -7.37
C ALA A 86 11.13 -16.41 -7.03
N GLY A 87 10.82 -16.54 -5.73
CA GLY A 87 9.49 -16.95 -5.27
C GLY A 87 8.40 -16.01 -5.76
N THR A 88 8.66 -14.69 -5.72
CA THR A 88 7.71 -13.70 -6.21
C THR A 88 7.40 -13.88 -7.70
N LYS A 89 8.43 -14.09 -8.54
CA LYS A 89 8.23 -14.36 -9.98
C LYS A 89 7.37 -15.60 -10.21
N THR A 90 7.73 -16.72 -9.56
CA THR A 90 6.99 -17.97 -9.69
C THR A 90 5.53 -17.80 -9.29
N LYS A 91 5.28 -17.19 -8.12
CA LYS A 91 3.90 -16.99 -7.62
C LYS A 91 3.11 -16.00 -8.47
N THR A 92 3.75 -15.00 -9.04
CA THR A 92 3.09 -14.09 -9.99
C THR A 92 2.65 -14.82 -11.26
N GLN A 93 3.52 -15.67 -11.83
CA GLN A 93 3.17 -16.48 -13.00
C GLN A 93 2.02 -17.46 -12.69
N GLU A 94 2.06 -18.15 -11.56
CA GLU A 94 0.96 -19.03 -11.13
C GLU A 94 -0.38 -18.28 -11.05
N LEU A 95 -0.41 -17.09 -10.41
CA LEU A 95 -1.62 -16.27 -10.30
C LEU A 95 -2.16 -15.82 -11.65
N VAL A 96 -1.28 -15.45 -12.57
CA VAL A 96 -1.68 -14.96 -13.91
C VAL A 96 -2.10 -16.10 -14.83
N GLU A 97 -1.30 -17.16 -14.93
CA GLU A 97 -1.47 -18.19 -15.96
C GLU A 97 -2.41 -19.32 -15.51
N ARG A 98 -2.24 -19.83 -14.28
CA ARG A 98 -3.07 -20.91 -13.74
C ARG A 98 -4.37 -20.39 -13.14
N ASP A 99 -4.26 -19.40 -12.24
CA ASP A 99 -5.40 -18.93 -11.45
C ASP A 99 -6.19 -17.84 -12.16
N GLN A 100 -5.64 -17.28 -13.26
CA GLN A 100 -6.30 -16.31 -14.15
C GLN A 100 -6.91 -15.13 -13.37
N VAL A 101 -6.12 -14.52 -12.48
CA VAL A 101 -6.57 -13.39 -11.69
C VAL A 101 -6.81 -12.14 -12.53
N ASP A 102 -7.77 -11.34 -12.12
CA ASP A 102 -8.12 -10.08 -12.77
C ASP A 102 -7.13 -8.95 -12.42
N MET A 103 -6.59 -8.99 -11.21
CA MET A 103 -5.61 -8.04 -10.71
C MET A 103 -4.77 -8.66 -9.59
N ILE A 104 -3.63 -8.05 -9.31
CA ILE A 104 -2.74 -8.47 -8.22
C ILE A 104 -2.69 -7.39 -7.14
N PHE A 105 -2.89 -7.80 -5.89
CA PHE A 105 -2.59 -7.01 -4.69
C PHE A 105 -1.25 -7.44 -4.14
N GLY A 106 -0.38 -6.47 -3.82
CA GLY A 106 1.01 -6.75 -3.45
C GLY A 106 1.96 -6.72 -4.66
N PRO A 107 3.21 -7.18 -4.52
CA PRO A 107 3.84 -7.74 -3.33
C PRO A 107 4.16 -6.69 -2.25
N LEU A 108 4.87 -7.11 -1.17
CA LEU A 108 5.21 -6.23 -0.07
C LEU A 108 6.49 -5.43 -0.32
N ALA A 109 7.56 -6.09 -0.74
CA ALA A 109 8.89 -5.50 -0.76
C ALA A 109 9.24 -4.86 -2.12
N ALA A 110 10.08 -3.81 -2.08
CA ALA A 110 10.55 -3.13 -3.28
C ALA A 110 11.25 -4.08 -4.27
N PHE A 111 12.13 -4.96 -3.78
CA PHE A 111 12.85 -5.92 -4.63
C PHE A 111 11.92 -6.98 -5.24
N GLU A 112 10.84 -7.34 -4.56
CA GLU A 112 9.81 -8.25 -5.09
C GLU A 112 9.06 -7.60 -6.25
N LEU A 113 8.63 -6.34 -6.06
CA LEU A 113 7.91 -5.58 -7.07
C LEU A 113 8.76 -5.36 -8.32
N LEU A 114 10.03 -4.95 -8.15
CA LEU A 114 10.97 -4.78 -9.25
C LEU A 114 11.20 -6.10 -10.02
N ALA A 115 11.19 -7.24 -9.33
CA ALA A 115 11.40 -8.55 -9.95
C ALA A 115 10.29 -8.98 -10.91
N ILE A 116 9.06 -8.49 -10.75
CA ILE A 116 7.90 -8.87 -11.55
C ILE A 116 7.47 -7.82 -12.56
N THR A 117 8.12 -6.65 -12.58
CA THR A 117 7.65 -5.51 -13.38
C THR A 117 7.59 -5.80 -14.87
N ASP A 118 8.61 -6.43 -15.44
CA ASP A 118 8.65 -6.74 -16.88
C ASP A 118 7.55 -7.74 -17.26
N TYR A 119 7.38 -8.79 -16.46
CA TYR A 119 6.35 -9.80 -16.67
C TYR A 119 4.94 -9.21 -16.59
N THR A 120 4.65 -8.44 -15.53
CA THR A 120 3.32 -7.82 -15.35
C THR A 120 3.02 -6.77 -16.42
N THR A 121 4.03 -6.06 -16.91
CA THR A 121 3.90 -5.14 -18.05
C THR A 121 3.55 -5.90 -19.32
N GLN A 122 4.28 -6.99 -19.64
CA GLN A 122 4.04 -7.81 -20.82
C GLN A 122 2.66 -8.49 -20.77
N ALA A 123 2.27 -8.99 -19.60
CA ALA A 123 0.97 -9.63 -19.40
C ALA A 123 -0.20 -8.63 -19.30
N LYS A 124 0.09 -7.32 -19.33
CA LYS A 124 -0.89 -6.25 -19.06
C LYS A 124 -1.67 -6.48 -17.77
N MET A 125 -0.98 -6.98 -16.73
CA MET A 125 -1.60 -7.35 -15.46
C MET A 125 -1.68 -6.14 -14.53
N PRO A 126 -2.88 -5.68 -14.14
CA PRO A 126 -3.02 -4.61 -13.15
C PRO A 126 -2.46 -5.02 -11.79
N VAL A 127 -1.55 -4.22 -11.26
CA VAL A 127 -0.92 -4.44 -9.96
C VAL A 127 -1.21 -3.24 -9.06
N LEU A 128 -1.85 -3.52 -7.92
CA LEU A 128 -2.10 -2.55 -6.85
C LEU A 128 -1.21 -2.94 -5.67
N SER A 129 -0.19 -2.16 -5.38
CA SER A 129 0.75 -2.53 -4.31
C SER A 129 1.08 -1.35 -3.40
N LEU A 130 1.47 -1.70 -2.19
CA LEU A 130 2.09 -0.77 -1.25
C LEU A 130 3.62 -0.82 -1.31
N ALA A 131 4.19 -1.75 -2.08
CA ALA A 131 5.63 -1.83 -2.28
C ALA A 131 6.18 -0.52 -2.85
N ALA A 132 7.20 0.00 -2.20
CA ALA A 132 7.53 1.41 -2.29
C ALA A 132 8.59 1.75 -3.36
N ALA A 133 9.05 0.77 -4.17
CA ALA A 133 10.07 0.97 -5.21
C ALA A 133 9.78 2.20 -6.08
N GLU A 134 10.70 3.14 -6.12
CA GLU A 134 10.56 4.46 -6.76
C GLU A 134 10.27 4.35 -8.26
N ASP A 135 11.08 3.60 -8.97
CA ASP A 135 11.06 3.55 -10.44
C ASP A 135 9.79 2.94 -11.04
N MET A 136 8.98 2.27 -10.23
CA MET A 136 7.66 1.80 -10.67
C MET A 136 6.72 2.91 -11.12
N THR A 137 6.96 4.13 -10.64
CA THR A 137 6.16 5.32 -10.94
C THR A 137 7.02 6.55 -11.26
N GLN A 138 8.30 6.36 -11.60
CA GLN A 138 9.20 7.46 -11.91
C GLN A 138 9.88 7.26 -13.29
N ARG A 139 11.16 6.90 -13.33
CA ARG A 139 11.99 6.86 -14.57
C ARG A 139 11.66 5.65 -15.45
N ARG A 140 11.15 4.56 -14.88
CA ARG A 140 10.73 3.35 -15.58
C ARG A 140 9.32 2.93 -15.14
N PRO A 141 8.32 3.79 -15.37
CA PRO A 141 6.98 3.55 -14.85
C PRO A 141 6.37 2.30 -15.49
N ASN A 142 5.85 1.40 -14.65
CA ASN A 142 5.05 0.29 -15.14
C ASN A 142 3.66 0.79 -15.51
N PRO A 143 3.21 0.66 -16.77
CA PRO A 143 1.92 1.19 -17.21
C PRO A 143 0.71 0.50 -16.56
N TYR A 144 0.88 -0.69 -15.97
CA TYR A 144 -0.18 -1.46 -15.32
C TYR A 144 -0.06 -1.45 -13.79
N PHE A 145 0.56 -0.43 -13.23
CA PHE A 145 0.78 -0.30 -11.78
C PHE A 145 0.10 0.94 -11.21
N VAL A 146 -0.46 0.81 -9.99
CA VAL A 146 -0.90 1.93 -9.14
C VAL A 146 -0.46 1.71 -7.69
N ARG A 147 -0.12 2.79 -7.02
CA ARG A 147 0.31 2.77 -5.61
C ARG A 147 -0.44 3.82 -4.80
N ALA A 148 -1.36 3.36 -3.96
CA ALA A 148 -2.16 4.22 -3.08
C ALA A 148 -1.49 4.50 -1.72
N SER A 149 -0.30 3.96 -1.47
CA SER A 149 0.46 4.14 -0.21
C SER A 149 1.45 5.30 -0.28
N ALA A 150 2.68 5.03 -0.73
CA ALA A 150 3.77 6.00 -0.90
C ALA A 150 4.93 5.35 -1.66
N THR A 151 5.80 6.17 -2.31
CA THR A 151 7.15 5.75 -2.63
C THR A 151 8.00 5.68 -1.37
N SER A 152 9.17 5.02 -1.45
CA SER A 152 10.10 4.93 -0.34
C SER A 152 10.52 6.30 0.19
N SER A 153 10.78 7.26 -0.70
CA SER A 153 11.23 8.60 -0.34
C SER A 153 10.12 9.58 0.03
N GLN A 154 8.90 9.36 -0.41
CA GLN A 154 7.81 10.35 -0.32
C GLN A 154 7.50 10.78 1.11
N ASN A 155 7.42 9.84 2.04
CA ASN A 155 7.28 10.15 3.47
C ASN A 155 8.56 10.72 4.09
N MET A 156 9.72 10.33 3.55
CA MET A 156 11.00 10.81 4.06
C MET A 156 11.31 12.25 3.63
N HIS A 157 10.78 12.72 2.49
CA HIS A 157 10.82 14.12 2.10
C HIS A 157 10.13 15.01 3.15
N ALA A 158 8.90 14.66 3.55
CA ALA A 158 8.15 15.40 4.56
C ALA A 158 8.83 15.34 5.94
N LEU A 159 9.40 14.17 6.31
CA LEU A 159 10.15 14.02 7.56
C LEU A 159 11.42 14.87 7.58
N ALA A 160 12.14 14.95 6.47
CA ALA A 160 13.36 15.75 6.35
C ALA A 160 13.08 17.24 6.48
N ASP A 161 12.01 17.73 5.83
CA ASP A 161 11.54 19.10 5.98
C ASP A 161 11.20 19.42 7.43
N TYR A 162 10.46 18.52 8.10
CA TYR A 162 10.13 18.65 9.51
C TYR A 162 11.37 18.65 10.40
N ALA A 163 12.31 17.74 10.18
CA ALA A 163 13.55 17.65 10.95
C ALA A 163 14.40 18.93 10.83
N ALA A 164 14.53 19.49 9.63
CA ALA A 164 15.32 20.69 9.41
C ALA A 164 14.62 21.97 9.90
N LYS A 165 13.31 22.10 9.64
CA LYS A 165 12.59 23.36 9.87
C LYS A 165 11.95 23.47 11.26
N GLU A 166 11.40 22.36 11.78
CA GLU A 166 10.72 22.39 13.08
C GLU A 166 11.64 21.93 14.22
N LEU A 167 12.34 20.79 14.01
CA LEU A 167 13.26 20.28 15.04
C LEU A 167 14.61 20.99 15.02
N LYS A 168 14.92 21.77 13.97
CA LYS A 168 16.15 22.55 13.80
C LYS A 168 17.42 21.70 13.82
N PHE A 169 17.33 20.40 13.53
CA PHE A 169 18.49 19.53 13.42
C PHE A 169 19.39 19.97 12.26
N LYS A 170 20.71 19.83 12.47
CA LYS A 170 21.74 20.22 11.51
C LYS A 170 22.57 19.05 11.02
N ARG A 171 22.76 18.04 11.86
CA ARG A 171 23.63 16.89 11.57
C ARG A 171 22.93 15.61 11.97
N VAL A 172 22.83 14.67 11.05
CA VAL A 172 22.23 13.36 11.31
C VAL A 172 23.07 12.23 10.75
N ILE A 173 22.92 11.04 11.34
CA ILE A 173 23.37 9.77 10.77
C ILE A 173 22.12 9.04 10.26
N THR A 174 22.22 8.41 9.10
CA THR A 174 21.17 7.54 8.59
C THR A 174 21.58 6.07 8.75
N ILE A 175 20.61 5.21 9.07
CA ILE A 175 20.79 3.76 9.19
C ILE A 175 19.56 3.06 8.61
N ALA A 176 19.74 2.11 7.68
CA ALA A 176 18.60 1.45 7.02
C ALA A 176 18.98 0.06 6.53
N ASP A 177 17.97 -0.80 6.30
CA ASP A 177 18.16 -2.10 5.67
C ASP A 177 18.83 -1.94 4.29
N ASP A 178 19.86 -2.76 4.02
CA ASP A 178 20.69 -2.71 2.79
C ASP A 178 19.95 -3.30 1.58
N PHE A 179 18.88 -2.62 1.14
CA PHE A 179 18.17 -2.90 -0.12
C PHE A 179 17.44 -1.65 -0.61
N ALA A 180 16.83 -1.71 -1.82
CA ALA A 180 16.24 -0.55 -2.50
C ALA A 180 15.38 0.34 -1.60
N PHE A 181 14.48 -0.24 -0.80
CA PHE A 181 13.62 0.54 0.12
C PHE A 181 14.43 1.40 1.11
N GLY A 182 15.41 0.80 1.79
CA GLY A 182 16.25 1.53 2.75
C GLY A 182 17.09 2.60 2.05
N HIS A 183 17.69 2.27 0.89
CA HIS A 183 18.48 3.22 0.10
C HIS A 183 17.66 4.42 -0.33
N GLU A 184 16.50 4.19 -0.93
CA GLU A 184 15.59 5.22 -1.41
C GLU A 184 15.04 6.10 -0.28
N GLN A 185 14.72 5.50 0.89
CA GLN A 185 14.29 6.26 2.06
C GLN A 185 15.37 7.24 2.52
N MET A 186 16.58 6.74 2.75
CA MET A 186 17.68 7.57 3.25
C MET A 186 18.10 8.62 2.24
N ALA A 187 18.07 8.29 0.97
CA ALA A 187 18.39 9.21 -0.11
C ALA A 187 17.35 10.36 -0.22
N GLY A 188 16.05 10.01 -0.13
CA GLY A 188 14.99 11.01 -0.12
C GLY A 188 15.07 11.95 1.09
N PHE A 189 15.33 11.38 2.28
CA PHE A 189 15.59 12.20 3.47
C PHE A 189 16.79 13.12 3.26
N GLN A 190 17.92 12.58 2.83
CA GLN A 190 19.16 13.35 2.63
C GLN A 190 18.93 14.52 1.69
N ARG A 191 18.28 14.29 0.54
CA ARG A 191 18.03 15.34 -0.46
C ARG A 191 17.34 16.54 0.17
N VAL A 192 16.19 16.36 0.77
CA VAL A 192 15.38 17.46 1.31
C VAL A 192 16.05 18.09 2.55
N PHE A 193 16.65 17.25 3.42
CA PHE A 193 17.32 17.72 4.61
C PHE A 193 18.53 18.61 4.28
N GLU A 194 19.33 18.20 3.30
CA GLU A 194 20.51 18.97 2.88
C GLU A 194 20.15 20.22 2.07
N ASP A 195 19.09 20.18 1.28
CA ASP A 195 18.57 21.38 0.60
C ASP A 195 18.02 22.41 1.59
N ALA A 196 17.56 21.96 2.77
CA ALA A 196 17.16 22.81 3.90
C ALA A 196 18.31 23.24 4.82
N GLY A 197 19.57 22.97 4.44
CA GLY A 197 20.77 23.38 5.16
C GLY A 197 21.23 22.42 6.28
N GLY A 198 20.67 21.20 6.33
CA GLY A 198 21.17 20.12 7.16
C GLY A 198 22.33 19.35 6.50
N ARG A 199 22.86 18.35 7.18
CA ARG A 199 23.93 17.46 6.67
C ARG A 199 23.74 16.05 7.17
N VAL A 200 23.73 15.09 6.27
CA VAL A 200 23.90 13.66 6.58
C VAL A 200 25.40 13.39 6.65
N VAL A 201 25.88 13.00 7.82
CA VAL A 201 27.33 12.85 8.04
C VAL A 201 27.81 11.41 7.85
N LYS A 202 26.92 10.44 7.91
CA LYS A 202 27.23 9.02 7.69
C LYS A 202 25.97 8.25 7.28
N LYS A 203 26.14 7.24 6.47
CA LYS A 203 25.11 6.27 6.09
C LYS A 203 25.56 4.88 6.57
N LEU A 204 24.68 4.17 7.26
CA LEU A 204 24.94 2.82 7.78
C LEU A 204 23.95 1.84 7.15
N TRP A 205 24.44 0.71 6.69
CA TRP A 205 23.69 -0.25 5.88
C TRP A 205 23.78 -1.68 6.45
N PRO A 206 23.08 -2.00 7.56
CA PRO A 206 22.94 -3.38 8.00
C PRO A 206 22.12 -4.19 6.98
N PRO A 207 22.51 -5.46 6.70
CA PRO A 207 21.71 -6.35 5.88
C PRO A 207 20.29 -6.53 6.43
N LEU A 208 19.29 -6.79 5.56
CA LEU A 208 17.90 -7.02 5.96
C LEU A 208 17.77 -8.13 7.04
N VAL A 209 18.59 -9.17 6.95
CA VAL A 209 18.69 -10.20 7.99
C VAL A 209 19.89 -9.87 8.89
N THR A 210 19.67 -9.00 9.87
CA THR A 210 20.71 -8.59 10.82
C THR A 210 20.37 -9.08 12.21
N PRO A 211 21.18 -9.97 12.81
CA PRO A 211 20.97 -10.44 14.18
C PRO A 211 21.40 -9.41 15.23
N ASP A 212 22.41 -8.57 14.93
CA ASP A 212 23.02 -7.62 15.85
C ASP A 212 23.31 -6.27 15.19
N TYR A 213 22.76 -5.21 15.78
CA TYR A 213 22.98 -3.82 15.33
C TYR A 213 24.09 -3.12 16.10
N THR A 214 24.68 -3.73 17.15
CA THR A 214 25.70 -3.13 17.99
C THR A 214 26.88 -2.54 17.20
N PRO A 215 27.46 -3.21 16.17
CA PRO A 215 28.58 -2.65 15.40
C PRO A 215 28.23 -1.39 14.61
N TYR A 216 26.94 -1.22 14.27
CA TYR A 216 26.43 -0.03 13.59
C TYR A 216 26.15 1.08 14.61
N ILE A 217 25.50 0.74 15.73
CA ILE A 217 25.14 1.68 16.83
C ILE A 217 26.40 2.32 17.40
N ALA A 218 27.49 1.57 17.58
CA ALA A 218 28.77 2.08 18.08
C ALA A 218 29.40 3.20 17.21
N GLN A 219 28.93 3.35 15.96
CA GLN A 219 29.39 4.40 15.06
C GLN A 219 28.56 5.69 15.13
N ILE A 220 27.53 5.73 15.99
CA ILE A 220 26.62 6.86 16.11
C ILE A 220 27.16 7.82 17.17
N SER A 221 27.68 8.97 16.73
CA SER A 221 28.15 10.04 17.62
C SER A 221 28.23 11.37 16.90
N GLY A 222 28.24 12.48 17.65
CA GLY A 222 28.48 13.83 17.14
C GLY A 222 27.37 14.35 16.22
N VAL A 223 26.13 13.96 16.42
CA VAL A 223 24.95 14.33 15.62
C VAL A 223 23.77 14.70 16.51
N ASP A 224 22.78 15.37 15.91
CA ASP A 224 21.56 15.80 16.60
C ASP A 224 20.52 14.66 16.68
N ALA A 225 20.51 13.78 15.70
CA ALA A 225 19.54 12.69 15.61
C ALA A 225 20.02 11.53 14.73
N VAL A 226 19.33 10.40 14.84
CA VAL A 226 19.47 9.23 13.96
C VAL A 226 18.20 9.09 13.13
N VAL A 227 18.37 8.81 11.83
CA VAL A 227 17.25 8.55 10.92
C VAL A 227 17.28 7.10 10.50
N GLN A 228 16.25 6.33 10.86
CA GLN A 228 16.16 4.91 10.52
C GLN A 228 15.24 4.64 9.33
N GLY A 229 15.62 3.65 8.52
CA GLY A 229 14.85 3.15 7.36
C GLY A 229 14.71 1.63 7.36
N PHE A 230 14.25 1.09 8.48
CA PHE A 230 14.05 -0.35 8.65
C PHE A 230 12.63 -0.77 8.27
N ALA A 231 12.48 -2.04 7.85
CA ALA A 231 11.21 -2.65 7.50
C ALA A 231 10.88 -3.86 8.40
N GLY A 232 9.62 -4.27 8.37
CA GLY A 232 9.14 -5.45 9.09
C GLY A 232 9.35 -5.37 10.60
N SER A 233 10.02 -6.38 11.17
CA SER A 233 10.34 -6.44 12.61
C SER A 233 11.68 -5.81 12.99
N ASN A 234 12.47 -5.35 12.02
CA ASN A 234 13.81 -4.78 12.27
C ASN A 234 13.79 -3.50 13.15
N PRO A 235 12.80 -2.59 13.02
CA PRO A 235 12.71 -1.43 13.91
C PRO A 235 12.64 -1.81 15.39
N LEU A 236 11.92 -2.89 15.75
CA LEU A 236 11.82 -3.38 17.14
C LEU A 236 13.20 -3.78 17.69
N LYS A 237 13.94 -4.58 16.91
CA LYS A 237 15.28 -5.06 17.31
C LYS A 237 16.26 -3.90 17.43
N PHE A 238 16.25 -2.99 16.44
CA PHE A 238 17.14 -1.84 16.44
C PHE A 238 16.89 -0.94 17.66
N MET A 239 15.64 -0.55 17.91
CA MET A 239 15.30 0.36 19.01
C MET A 239 15.67 -0.24 20.36
N LYS A 240 15.43 -1.54 20.56
CA LYS A 240 15.85 -2.22 21.78
C LYS A 240 17.37 -2.17 21.97
N GLN A 241 18.14 -2.56 20.97
CA GLN A 241 19.61 -2.52 21.07
C GLN A 241 20.14 -1.08 21.19
N TYR A 242 19.48 -0.11 20.55
CA TYR A 242 19.81 1.30 20.67
C TYR A 242 19.69 1.79 22.12
N GLN A 243 18.60 1.43 22.79
CA GLN A 243 18.40 1.73 24.20
C GLN A 243 19.40 0.97 25.11
N ASP A 244 19.63 -0.32 24.86
CA ASP A 244 20.56 -1.16 25.62
C ASP A 244 22.00 -0.63 25.56
N GLN A 245 22.39 0.04 24.48
CA GLN A 245 23.68 0.73 24.32
C GLN A 245 23.71 2.12 25.01
N GLY A 246 22.62 2.54 25.65
CA GLY A 246 22.53 3.78 26.39
C GLY A 246 22.45 5.06 25.54
N LEU A 247 22.19 4.96 24.22
CA LEU A 247 22.02 6.12 23.35
C LEU A 247 20.69 6.82 23.66
N LYS A 248 20.74 8.15 23.67
CA LYS A 248 19.58 9.01 23.97
C LYS A 248 19.29 10.04 22.88
N LEU A 249 20.01 9.98 21.75
CA LEU A 249 19.73 10.87 20.65
C LEU A 249 18.32 10.60 20.10
N PRO A 250 17.59 11.64 19.66
CA PRO A 250 16.31 11.46 18.97
C PRO A 250 16.43 10.51 17.78
N VAL A 251 15.43 9.64 17.62
CA VAL A 251 15.34 8.75 16.47
C VAL A 251 14.13 9.17 15.62
N LEU A 252 14.36 9.28 14.30
CA LEU A 252 13.34 9.55 13.31
C LEU A 252 13.25 8.39 12.32
N GLY A 253 12.10 8.24 11.63
CA GLY A 253 11.98 7.23 10.59
C GLY A 253 10.73 7.33 9.74
N GLY A 254 10.67 6.49 8.72
CA GLY A 254 9.46 6.30 7.91
C GLY A 254 8.34 5.58 8.68
N GLY A 255 7.22 5.35 8.01
CA GLY A 255 6.05 4.70 8.62
C GLY A 255 6.33 3.37 9.33
N PRO A 256 7.15 2.47 8.77
CA PRO A 256 7.48 1.19 9.41
C PRO A 256 8.30 1.33 10.71
N ALA A 257 9.01 2.43 10.90
CA ALA A 257 9.89 2.63 12.06
C ALA A 257 9.15 2.56 13.41
N CYS A 258 7.87 2.93 13.41
CA CYS A 258 6.96 2.77 14.54
C CYS A 258 5.53 2.52 14.01
N ASP A 259 5.33 1.33 13.43
CA ASP A 259 4.03 0.97 12.86
C ASP A 259 2.99 0.71 13.97
N ASP A 260 1.77 1.20 13.79
CA ASP A 260 0.71 1.10 14.80
C ASP A 260 0.40 -0.35 15.19
N ALA A 261 0.52 -1.30 14.24
CA ALA A 261 0.32 -2.72 14.53
C ALA A 261 1.43 -3.34 15.39
N LEU A 262 2.58 -2.71 15.48
CA LEU A 262 3.73 -3.19 16.26
C LEU A 262 3.86 -2.53 17.63
N LEU A 263 3.05 -1.51 17.95
CA LEU A 263 3.17 -0.76 19.21
C LEU A 263 3.11 -1.64 20.47
N LYS A 264 2.34 -2.72 20.44
CA LYS A 264 2.28 -3.68 21.56
C LYS A 264 3.57 -4.46 21.78
N SER A 265 4.44 -4.52 20.76
CA SER A 265 5.71 -5.23 20.81
C SER A 265 6.90 -4.33 21.14
N PHE A 266 6.70 -3.01 21.12
CA PHE A 266 7.66 -2.03 21.61
C PHE A 266 7.54 -1.85 23.12
N GLY A 267 8.66 -1.55 23.76
CA GLY A 267 8.73 -1.03 25.13
C GLY A 267 8.89 0.49 25.15
N ASP A 268 9.37 1.00 26.29
CA ASP A 268 9.57 2.44 26.47
C ASP A 268 10.65 3.04 25.54
N GLU A 269 11.46 2.21 24.89
CA GLU A 269 12.44 2.62 23.86
C GLU A 269 11.81 3.32 22.65
N ALA A 270 10.51 3.11 22.41
CA ALA A 270 9.80 3.79 21.33
C ALA A 270 9.27 5.17 21.71
N VAL A 271 9.21 5.51 23.01
CA VAL A 271 8.67 6.80 23.46
C VAL A 271 9.53 7.95 22.94
N GLY A 272 8.87 8.90 22.26
CA GLY A 272 9.55 10.04 21.65
C GLY A 272 10.01 9.82 20.22
N LEU A 273 9.91 8.59 19.67
CA LEU A 273 10.23 8.32 18.28
C LEU A 273 9.30 9.10 17.36
N ILE A 274 9.88 9.82 16.39
CA ILE A 274 9.16 10.65 15.44
C ILE A 274 9.17 9.96 14.08
N THR A 275 7.98 9.74 13.51
CA THR A 275 7.85 9.08 12.20
C THR A 275 7.02 9.90 11.24
N CYS A 276 7.21 9.66 9.94
CA CYS A 276 6.30 10.15 8.90
C CYS A 276 5.69 8.96 8.16
N SER A 277 4.37 8.95 8.07
CA SER A 277 3.63 7.87 7.43
C SER A 277 2.47 8.42 6.59
N ALA A 278 2.10 7.67 5.57
CA ALA A 278 0.90 7.92 4.78
C ALA A 278 -0.39 7.50 5.50
N TYR A 279 -0.27 6.74 6.59
CA TYR A 279 -1.37 6.25 7.42
C TYR A 279 -1.02 6.40 8.89
N THR A 280 -2.03 6.63 9.70
CA THR A 280 -1.94 6.59 11.17
C THR A 280 -3.29 6.20 11.74
N ALA A 281 -3.28 5.34 12.76
CA ALA A 281 -4.52 4.81 13.34
C ALA A 281 -5.30 5.86 14.15
N ASP A 282 -4.70 6.98 14.51
CA ASP A 282 -5.32 8.07 15.27
C ASP A 282 -6.12 9.06 14.40
N LEU A 283 -6.20 8.86 13.08
CA LEU A 283 -6.99 9.73 12.21
C LEU A 283 -8.47 9.64 12.55
N ASP A 284 -9.03 10.80 12.90
CA ASP A 284 -10.45 10.93 13.23
C ASP A 284 -11.32 11.16 11.99
N THR A 285 -11.34 10.15 11.09
CA THR A 285 -12.27 10.13 9.94
C THR A 285 -13.25 8.97 10.09
N PRO A 286 -14.48 9.09 9.54
CA PRO A 286 -15.46 8.00 9.61
C PRO A 286 -14.94 6.68 9.05
N SER A 287 -14.24 6.74 7.93
CA SER A 287 -13.67 5.56 7.29
C SER A 287 -12.58 4.91 8.14
N ASN A 288 -11.67 5.72 8.73
CA ASN A 288 -10.61 5.16 9.58
C ASN A 288 -11.18 4.55 10.86
N ARG A 289 -12.16 5.20 11.52
CA ARG A 289 -12.80 4.63 12.71
C ARG A 289 -13.41 3.26 12.41
N ARG A 290 -14.21 3.13 11.34
CA ARG A 290 -14.80 1.83 10.93
C ARG A 290 -13.72 0.77 10.67
N PHE A 291 -12.67 1.17 9.97
CA PHE A 291 -11.54 0.28 9.65
C PHE A 291 -10.83 -0.19 10.93
N VAL A 292 -10.44 0.72 11.81
CA VAL A 292 -9.75 0.40 13.08
C VAL A 292 -10.62 -0.49 13.96
N ASP A 293 -11.89 -0.13 14.15
CA ASP A 293 -12.83 -0.92 14.97
C ASP A 293 -13.01 -2.33 14.41
N GLY A 294 -13.14 -2.45 13.09
CA GLY A 294 -13.24 -3.74 12.42
C GLY A 294 -11.99 -4.60 12.58
N MET A 295 -10.80 -4.00 12.44
CA MET A 295 -9.53 -4.70 12.63
C MET A 295 -9.32 -5.13 14.08
N VAL A 296 -9.62 -4.27 15.04
CA VAL A 296 -9.53 -4.61 16.47
C VAL A 296 -10.51 -5.73 16.83
N LYS A 297 -11.73 -5.67 16.31
CA LYS A 297 -12.73 -6.73 16.50
C LYS A 297 -12.29 -8.09 15.95
N ASP A 298 -11.75 -8.11 14.74
CA ASP A 298 -11.40 -9.35 14.04
C ASP A 298 -10.06 -9.94 14.49
N TYR A 299 -9.08 -9.09 14.82
CA TYR A 299 -7.69 -9.51 15.04
C TYR A 299 -7.11 -9.10 16.40
N GLY A 300 -7.86 -8.35 17.23
CA GLY A 300 -7.41 -7.91 18.56
C GLY A 300 -6.27 -6.90 18.53
N ASN A 301 -5.95 -6.30 17.37
CA ASN A 301 -4.82 -5.40 17.21
C ASN A 301 -5.19 -4.15 16.41
N THR A 302 -4.59 -3.01 16.77
CA THR A 302 -4.65 -1.79 15.96
C THR A 302 -4.02 -2.03 14.60
N PRO A 303 -4.66 -1.66 13.48
CA PRO A 303 -4.08 -1.85 12.17
C PRO A 303 -2.90 -0.89 11.93
N GLY A 304 -1.89 -1.36 11.20
CA GLY A 304 -0.78 -0.57 10.74
C GLY A 304 -0.90 -0.19 9.26
N LEU A 305 0.18 0.41 8.77
CA LEU A 305 0.25 0.89 7.39
C LEU A 305 0.05 -0.20 6.32
N TYR A 306 0.47 -1.44 6.60
CA TYR A 306 0.34 -2.53 5.64
C TYR A 306 -1.11 -3.00 5.50
N ALA A 307 -1.82 -3.13 6.62
CA ALA A 307 -3.24 -3.45 6.60
C ALA A 307 -4.07 -2.34 5.95
N ALA A 308 -3.81 -1.08 6.32
CA ALA A 308 -4.49 0.08 5.73
C ALA A 308 -4.21 0.18 4.22
N GLY A 309 -2.97 -0.04 3.78
CA GLY A 309 -2.60 0.01 2.37
C GLY A 309 -3.39 -0.98 1.52
N LEU A 310 -3.55 -2.23 1.98
CA LEU A 310 -4.30 -3.25 1.23
C LEU A 310 -5.82 -3.05 1.33
N TYR A 311 -6.34 -2.58 2.45
CA TYR A 311 -7.73 -2.15 2.55
C TYR A 311 -8.04 -1.05 1.52
N ILE A 312 -7.17 -0.05 1.42
CA ILE A 312 -7.30 1.06 0.46
C ILE A 312 -7.16 0.58 -0.99
N ASN A 313 -6.27 -0.39 -1.27
CA ASN A 313 -6.21 -1.02 -2.60
C ASN A 313 -7.57 -1.64 -2.99
N GLY A 314 -8.27 -2.24 -2.02
CA GLY A 314 -9.64 -2.71 -2.22
C GLY A 314 -10.59 -1.58 -2.60
N MET A 315 -10.56 -0.45 -1.88
CA MET A 315 -11.39 0.73 -2.21
C MET A 315 -11.08 1.29 -3.61
N VAL A 316 -9.81 1.31 -4.01
CA VAL A 316 -9.39 1.73 -5.35
C VAL A 316 -9.91 0.78 -6.42
N ALA A 317 -9.80 -0.53 -6.17
CA ALA A 317 -10.29 -1.56 -7.09
C ALA A 317 -11.81 -1.49 -7.26
N GLU A 318 -12.56 -1.30 -6.17
CA GLU A 318 -14.02 -1.13 -6.19
C GLU A 318 -14.43 0.09 -7.02
N ALA A 319 -13.86 1.25 -6.73
CA ALA A 319 -14.17 2.49 -7.45
C ALA A 319 -13.82 2.39 -8.96
N ALA A 320 -12.78 1.65 -9.32
CA ALA A 320 -12.44 1.41 -10.72
C ALA A 320 -13.40 0.42 -11.39
N LEU A 321 -13.79 -0.65 -10.69
CA LEU A 321 -14.78 -1.62 -11.18
C LEU A 321 -16.14 -0.96 -11.41
N GLU A 322 -16.58 -0.07 -10.52
CA GLU A 322 -17.82 0.71 -10.73
C GLU A 322 -17.75 1.54 -12.01
N LYS A 323 -16.62 2.22 -12.28
CA LYS A 323 -16.41 3.01 -13.51
C LYS A 323 -16.39 2.15 -14.78
N THR A 324 -15.94 0.90 -14.69
CA THR A 324 -15.91 -0.01 -15.85
C THR A 324 -17.15 -0.89 -15.96
N GLY A 325 -18.19 -0.68 -15.11
CA GLY A 325 -19.37 -1.52 -15.06
C GLY A 325 -19.06 -2.97 -14.67
N GLY A 326 -18.07 -3.16 -13.79
CA GLY A 326 -17.60 -4.46 -13.32
C GLY A 326 -16.68 -5.21 -14.31
N LYS A 327 -16.28 -4.60 -15.43
CA LYS A 327 -15.43 -5.24 -16.45
C LYS A 327 -13.95 -5.12 -16.11
N THR A 328 -13.21 -6.20 -16.29
CA THR A 328 -11.76 -6.33 -16.09
C THR A 328 -11.03 -6.87 -17.33
N ASP A 329 -11.78 -7.31 -18.36
CA ASP A 329 -11.22 -7.97 -19.54
C ASP A 329 -10.40 -7.00 -20.39
N ASP A 330 -10.87 -5.75 -20.54
CA ASP A 330 -10.09 -4.69 -21.16
C ASP A 330 -9.12 -4.11 -20.13
N ARG A 331 -7.89 -4.66 -20.09
CA ARG A 331 -6.83 -4.28 -19.16
C ARG A 331 -6.42 -2.82 -19.29
N ASP A 332 -6.45 -2.27 -20.50
CA ASP A 332 -6.06 -0.88 -20.75
C ASP A 332 -7.15 0.08 -20.22
N ALA A 333 -8.43 -0.24 -20.41
CA ALA A 333 -9.53 0.52 -19.84
C ALA A 333 -9.55 0.40 -18.30
N PHE A 334 -9.29 -0.78 -17.74
CA PHE A 334 -9.31 -1.01 -16.31
C PHE A 334 -8.17 -0.27 -15.59
N ILE A 335 -6.92 -0.33 -16.10
CA ILE A 335 -5.82 0.43 -15.49
C ILE A 335 -6.03 1.94 -15.58
N LYS A 336 -6.62 2.43 -16.66
CA LYS A 336 -7.00 3.84 -16.80
C LYS A 336 -8.06 4.23 -15.75
N ALA A 337 -9.03 3.36 -15.48
CA ALA A 337 -10.02 3.56 -14.43
C ALA A 337 -9.38 3.59 -13.04
N LEU A 338 -8.44 2.66 -12.74
CA LEU A 338 -7.67 2.62 -11.49
C LEU A 338 -6.90 3.93 -11.27
N ARG A 339 -6.13 4.39 -12.26
CA ARG A 339 -5.36 5.65 -12.18
C ARG A 339 -6.23 6.89 -12.07
N GLY A 340 -7.45 6.83 -12.57
CA GLY A 340 -8.43 7.92 -12.48
C GLY A 340 -9.25 7.93 -11.19
N VAL A 341 -8.91 7.11 -10.19
CA VAL A 341 -9.59 7.09 -8.89
C VAL A 341 -9.17 8.31 -8.06
N SER A 342 -10.16 8.93 -7.42
CA SER A 342 -9.97 10.00 -6.43
C SER A 342 -10.91 9.70 -5.28
N LEU A 343 -10.39 9.53 -4.07
CA LEU A 343 -11.15 9.19 -2.88
C LEU A 343 -10.96 10.26 -1.80
N VAL A 344 -12.05 10.61 -1.13
CA VAL A 344 -12.06 11.67 -0.10
C VAL A 344 -12.07 11.05 1.30
N ASP A 345 -12.95 10.07 1.56
CA ASP A 345 -13.07 9.40 2.85
C ASP A 345 -12.43 8.00 2.76
N THR A 346 -11.20 7.91 3.21
CA THR A 346 -10.46 6.64 3.31
C THR A 346 -9.75 6.56 4.66
N PRO A 347 -9.29 5.38 5.08
CA PRO A 347 -8.50 5.25 6.33
C PRO A 347 -7.28 6.18 6.39
N ARG A 348 -6.70 6.55 5.25
CA ARG A 348 -5.55 7.48 5.18
C ARG A 348 -5.94 8.94 4.93
N GLY A 349 -7.23 9.27 4.85
CA GLY A 349 -7.72 10.56 4.38
C GLY A 349 -7.76 10.67 2.85
N PRO A 350 -7.93 11.88 2.30
CA PRO A 350 -8.12 12.12 0.88
C PRO A 350 -6.85 11.88 0.06
N PHE A 351 -7.00 11.33 -1.14
CA PHE A 351 -5.92 11.21 -2.11
C PHE A 351 -6.41 11.12 -3.55
N THR A 352 -5.49 11.38 -4.48
CA THR A 352 -5.61 11.14 -5.92
C THR A 352 -4.36 10.41 -6.42
N PHE A 353 -4.34 10.02 -7.69
CA PHE A 353 -3.12 9.55 -8.35
C PHE A 353 -2.55 10.65 -9.27
N ASP A 354 -1.23 10.69 -9.39
CA ASP A 354 -0.57 11.40 -10.48
C ASP A 354 -0.68 10.60 -11.80
N HIS A 355 -0.20 11.18 -12.88
CA HIS A 355 -0.28 10.56 -14.21
C HIS A 355 0.57 9.28 -14.34
N LEU A 356 1.50 9.05 -13.43
CA LEU A 356 2.34 7.84 -13.37
C LEU A 356 1.75 6.74 -12.49
N GLY A 357 0.59 7.01 -11.83
CA GLY A 357 -0.11 6.04 -10.99
C GLY A 357 0.37 6.00 -9.55
N ASN A 358 1.11 7.01 -9.09
CA ASN A 358 1.48 7.17 -7.69
C ASN A 358 0.52 8.10 -6.96
N VAL A 359 0.34 7.85 -5.67
CA VAL A 359 -0.53 8.65 -4.81
C VAL A 359 -0.02 10.09 -4.65
N VAL A 360 -0.96 11.03 -4.68
CA VAL A 360 -0.82 12.39 -4.16
C VAL A 360 -1.81 12.55 -3.02
N GLY A 361 -1.32 12.61 -1.78
CA GLY A 361 -2.16 12.56 -0.59
C GLY A 361 -1.47 13.11 0.66
N ASN A 362 -2.15 13.01 1.78
CA ASN A 362 -1.62 13.51 3.05
C ASN A 362 -0.55 12.57 3.62
N PHE A 363 0.42 13.17 4.30
CA PHE A 363 1.44 12.50 5.12
C PHE A 363 1.45 13.09 6.52
N TYR A 364 1.63 12.22 7.51
CA TYR A 364 1.44 12.54 8.92
C TYR A 364 2.76 12.37 9.67
N ILE A 365 3.24 13.46 10.26
CA ILE A 365 4.31 13.38 11.27
C ILE A 365 3.64 12.90 12.56
N ARG A 366 4.14 11.81 13.11
CA ARG A 366 3.63 11.18 14.31
C ARG A 366 4.71 11.13 15.36
N ARG A 367 4.30 11.23 16.63
CA ARG A 367 5.16 10.96 17.78
C ARG A 367 4.62 9.77 18.54
N CYS A 368 5.49 8.82 18.85
CA CYS A 368 5.12 7.73 19.75
C CYS A 368 5.08 8.23 21.19
N GLU A 369 3.94 8.09 21.84
CA GLU A 369 3.67 8.58 23.18
C GLU A 369 3.07 7.47 24.04
N LYS A 370 3.21 7.60 25.37
CA LYS A 370 2.56 6.69 26.33
C LYS A 370 1.28 7.36 26.87
N LYS A 371 0.12 6.80 26.54
CA LYS A 371 -1.19 7.27 27.01
C LYS A 371 -1.94 6.12 27.69
N GLY A 372 -2.37 6.32 28.94
CA GLY A 372 -3.05 5.28 29.71
C GLY A 372 -2.26 3.96 29.83
N GLY A 373 -0.93 4.05 29.94
CA GLY A 373 -0.05 2.87 30.03
C GLY A 373 0.21 2.14 28.69
N LYS A 374 -0.34 2.63 27.57
CA LYS A 374 -0.16 2.04 26.23
C LYS A 374 0.61 2.99 25.32
N LEU A 375 1.40 2.45 24.40
CA LEU A 375 2.02 3.23 23.34
C LEU A 375 0.99 3.57 22.26
N VAL A 376 1.01 4.81 21.80
CA VAL A 376 0.19 5.31 20.71
C VAL A 376 1.01 6.23 19.83
N ASN A 377 0.76 6.22 18.52
CA ASN A 377 1.26 7.26 17.63
C ASN A 377 0.26 8.41 17.60
N THR A 378 0.72 9.60 17.97
CA THR A 378 -0.08 10.82 17.92
C THR A 378 0.36 11.66 16.73
N THR A 379 -0.56 12.04 15.86
CA THR A 379 -0.30 12.96 14.75
C THR A 379 0.00 14.35 15.31
N ILE A 380 1.18 14.89 15.01
CA ILE A 380 1.63 16.21 15.45
C ILE A 380 1.71 17.24 14.33
N LYS A 381 1.78 16.79 13.06
CA LYS A 381 1.72 17.66 11.87
C LYS A 381 1.22 16.86 10.68
N THR A 382 0.46 17.51 9.81
CA THR A 382 0.02 16.97 8.52
C THR A 382 0.64 17.76 7.38
N TYR A 383 1.25 17.04 6.43
CA TYR A 383 1.67 17.59 5.14
C TYR A 383 0.62 17.20 4.10
N PRO A 384 -0.18 18.15 3.57
CA PRO A 384 -1.24 17.82 2.63
C PRO A 384 -0.70 17.65 1.20
N LYS A 385 -1.35 16.77 0.42
CA LYS A 385 -1.12 16.61 -1.03
C LYS A 385 0.35 16.45 -1.43
N VAL A 386 1.10 15.64 -0.68
CA VAL A 386 2.51 15.38 -0.97
C VAL A 386 2.63 14.57 -2.25
N SER A 387 3.37 15.09 -3.24
CA SER A 387 3.76 14.40 -4.46
C SER A 387 4.98 13.50 -4.23
N GLN A 388 5.17 12.48 -5.06
CA GLN A 388 6.40 11.69 -5.06
C GLN A 388 7.65 12.51 -5.41
N PHE A 389 7.46 13.63 -6.09
CA PHE A 389 8.52 14.56 -6.45
C PHE A 389 8.75 15.66 -5.39
N TRP A 390 8.04 15.59 -4.25
CA TRP A 390 8.07 16.62 -3.22
C TRP A 390 7.64 17.97 -3.81
N THR A 391 8.47 19.01 -3.62
CA THR A 391 8.26 20.35 -4.16
C THR A 391 9.15 20.63 -5.38
N TYR A 392 9.87 19.63 -5.86
CA TYR A 392 10.74 19.76 -7.01
C TYR A 392 9.94 19.74 -8.32
N ASP A 393 10.48 20.41 -9.35
CA ASP A 393 10.01 20.22 -10.72
C ASP A 393 10.18 18.76 -11.14
N GLU A 394 9.16 18.18 -11.75
CA GLU A 394 9.16 16.77 -12.12
C GLU A 394 10.26 16.42 -13.12
N LYS A 395 10.46 17.25 -14.14
CA LYS A 395 11.49 17.01 -15.17
C LYS A 395 12.87 17.07 -14.56
N TRP A 396 13.09 18.06 -13.69
CA TRP A 396 14.34 18.17 -12.96
C TRP A 396 14.58 16.94 -12.07
N PHE A 397 13.56 16.49 -11.31
CA PHE A 397 13.66 15.33 -10.41
C PHE A 397 13.98 14.05 -11.20
N LEU A 398 13.27 13.81 -12.29
CA LEU A 398 13.46 12.64 -13.14
C LEU A 398 14.80 12.63 -13.89
N ALA A 399 15.40 13.80 -14.12
CA ALA A 399 16.75 13.93 -14.70
C ALA A 399 17.87 13.63 -13.68
N GLN A 400 17.56 13.60 -12.36
CA GLN A 400 18.56 13.22 -11.35
C GLN A 400 18.81 11.71 -11.38
N PRO A 401 19.98 11.23 -10.93
CA PRO A 401 20.19 9.79 -10.72
C PRO A 401 19.13 9.19 -9.77
N VAL A 402 18.86 7.91 -9.98
CA VAL A 402 17.98 7.13 -9.08
C VAL A 402 18.52 7.18 -7.66
N TYR A 403 17.64 7.33 -6.70
CA TYR A 403 18.00 7.20 -5.29
C TYR A 403 18.59 5.82 -5.03
N SER A 404 19.77 5.80 -4.42
CA SER A 404 20.51 4.56 -4.20
C SER A 404 21.35 4.64 -2.92
N ARG A 405 22.05 3.55 -2.62
CA ARG A 405 23.03 3.50 -1.53
C ARG A 405 24.05 4.64 -1.59
N ASP A 406 24.50 4.97 -2.80
CA ASP A 406 25.58 5.94 -3.03
C ASP A 406 25.07 7.33 -3.46
N TYR A 407 23.83 7.44 -3.90
CA TYR A 407 23.25 8.71 -4.35
C TYR A 407 22.04 9.13 -3.51
N PRO A 408 21.97 10.41 -3.03
CA PRO A 408 22.99 11.46 -3.12
C PRO A 408 24.30 11.10 -2.38
N PRO A 409 25.48 11.54 -2.87
CA PRO A 409 26.73 11.32 -2.14
C PRO A 409 26.76 12.12 -0.83
N LEU A 410 27.56 11.68 0.14
CA LEU A 410 27.84 12.49 1.32
C LEU A 410 28.61 13.75 0.91
N LYS A 411 28.18 14.90 1.41
CA LYS A 411 28.93 16.16 1.24
C LYS A 411 30.20 16.09 2.08
N THR A 412 31.31 16.41 1.47
CA THR A 412 32.63 16.55 2.11
C THR A 412 32.66 17.74 3.07
#